data_26f9bfabe53682ed233439ee8ab0086e
#
_entry.id   26f9bfabe53682ed233439ee8ab0086e
#
_cell.length_a   1.000
_cell.length_b   1.000
_cell.length_c   1.000
_cell.angle_alpha   90.00
_cell.angle_beta   90.00
_cell.angle_gamma   90.00
#
_symmetry.space_group_name_H-M   'P 1'
#
loop_
_entity.id
_entity.type
_entity.pdbx_description
1 polymer ?
#
loop_
_entity_poly.entity_id
_entity_poly.type
_entity_poly.pdbx_seq_one_letter_code
_entity_poly.pdbx_strand_id
1 'polypeptide(L)'
;MDRPTSDTPFTLAGPLRSPAQMLADQSYGGHSSVHDDATAASLGLTAGPIEGPTHFSQMDPLLAAIWGDRWFSHGCVSSHFQTMVVGGEEVRATISSTGPAARTVRIDATKADGTPVLTGTASMGPDHPETELGPRLARARGSPPERL
;
A
#
# COMPACT_ATOMS: atom_id res chain seq x y z
N MET A 1 30.96 -24.74 2.53
CA MET A 1 30.62 -24.01 3.77
C MET A 1 29.24 -23.42 3.54
N ASP A 2 28.20 -24.17 3.90
CA ASP A 2 26.81 -23.69 3.81
C ASP A 2 26.61 -22.58 4.82
N ARG A 3 26.27 -21.39 4.33
CA ARG A 3 25.85 -20.28 5.16
C ARG A 3 24.48 -20.64 5.69
N PRO A 4 24.25 -20.72 7.00
CA PRO A 4 22.90 -20.96 7.51
C PRO A 4 22.05 -19.78 7.05
N THR A 5 21.11 -20.02 6.13
CA THR A 5 20.02 -19.10 5.84
C THR A 5 19.13 -19.08 7.06
N SER A 6 19.30 -18.08 7.91
CA SER A 6 18.41 -17.86 9.05
C SER A 6 17.02 -17.51 8.47
N ASP A 7 16.12 -18.48 8.45
CA ASP A 7 14.69 -18.26 8.12
C ASP A 7 13.94 -17.63 9.30
N THR A 8 14.57 -16.64 9.94
CA THR A 8 13.96 -15.93 11.06
C THR A 8 13.00 -14.87 10.53
N PRO A 9 11.72 -14.96 10.85
CA PRO A 9 10.76 -13.92 10.53
C PRO A 9 11.17 -12.58 11.13
N PHE A 10 10.90 -11.50 10.42
CA PHE A 10 11.17 -10.15 10.90
C PHE A 10 10.08 -9.17 10.47
N THR A 11 10.01 -8.06 11.17
CA THR A 11 9.15 -6.93 10.84
C THR A 11 9.98 -5.66 10.77
N LEU A 12 9.80 -4.88 9.70
CA LEU A 12 10.34 -3.53 9.55
C LEU A 12 9.19 -2.54 9.65
N ALA A 13 9.34 -1.53 10.47
CA ALA A 13 8.39 -0.43 10.59
C ALA A 13 9.07 0.89 10.20
N GLY A 14 8.41 1.65 9.34
CA GLY A 14 8.79 3.01 9.02
C GLY A 14 8.42 3.98 10.15
N PRO A 15 8.85 5.23 10.06
CA PRO A 15 8.38 6.29 10.95
C PRO A 15 6.90 6.59 10.69
N LEU A 16 6.22 7.21 11.65
CA LEU A 16 4.97 7.91 11.39
C LEU A 16 5.25 9.07 10.44
N ARG A 17 4.41 9.25 9.44
CA ARG A 17 4.50 10.32 8.44
C ARG A 17 3.11 10.91 8.20
N SER A 18 3.04 12.21 8.03
CA SER A 18 1.85 12.89 7.53
C SER A 18 1.93 12.94 6.01
N PRO A 19 1.20 12.08 5.27
CA PRO A 19 1.21 12.11 3.82
C PRO A 19 0.61 13.42 3.33
N ALA A 20 1.26 14.05 2.34
CA ALA A 20 0.75 15.26 1.72
C ALA A 20 -0.05 14.93 0.47
N GLN A 21 -1.08 15.73 0.20
CA GLN A 21 -1.84 15.69 -1.04
C GLN A 21 -0.92 16.06 -2.21
N MET A 22 -0.74 15.12 -3.17
CA MET A 22 0.12 15.35 -4.35
C MET A 22 -0.61 16.06 -5.48
N LEU A 23 -1.94 16.08 -5.46
CA LEU A 23 -2.78 16.59 -6.52
C LEU A 23 -3.36 17.98 -6.23
N ALA A 24 -3.02 18.60 -5.09
CA ALA A 24 -3.58 19.89 -4.66
C ALA A 24 -3.38 21.02 -5.69
N ASP A 25 -2.26 21.00 -6.41
CA ASP A 25 -1.92 22.03 -7.41
C ASP A 25 -2.19 21.58 -8.86
N GLN A 26 -2.83 20.44 -9.06
CA GLN A 26 -3.13 19.94 -10.41
C GLN A 26 -4.48 20.42 -10.89
N SER A 27 -4.50 20.94 -12.11
CA SER A 27 -5.72 21.36 -12.81
C SER A 27 -6.11 20.27 -13.83
N TYR A 28 -7.30 19.72 -13.69
CA TYR A 28 -7.82 18.63 -14.53
C TYR A 28 -8.81 19.10 -15.60
N GLY A 29 -8.58 20.19 -16.27
CA GLY A 29 -9.34 20.56 -17.46
C GLY A 29 -10.87 20.56 -17.29
N GLY A 30 -11.39 21.00 -16.13
CA GLY A 30 -12.82 21.06 -15.83
C GLY A 30 -13.38 19.80 -15.15
N HIS A 31 -12.56 18.81 -14.82
CA HIS A 31 -12.97 17.66 -14.02
C HIS A 31 -12.79 17.93 -12.53
N SER A 32 -13.83 17.62 -11.74
CA SER A 32 -13.74 17.63 -10.28
C SER A 32 -13.01 16.38 -9.79
N SER A 33 -12.16 16.52 -8.77
CA SER A 33 -11.45 15.42 -8.15
C SER A 33 -11.95 15.21 -6.71
N VAL A 34 -12.17 13.96 -6.32
CA VAL A 34 -12.49 13.61 -4.93
C VAL A 34 -11.37 13.98 -3.94
N HIS A 35 -10.15 14.20 -4.46
CA HIS A 35 -8.98 14.65 -3.69
C HIS A 35 -9.02 16.15 -3.37
N ASP A 36 -9.93 16.90 -3.96
CA ASP A 36 -10.21 18.29 -3.63
C ASP A 36 -11.21 18.36 -2.47
N ASP A 37 -10.92 19.15 -1.45
CA ASP A 37 -11.72 19.23 -0.23
C ASP A 37 -13.17 19.68 -0.49
N ALA A 38 -13.38 20.62 -1.40
CA ALA A 38 -14.72 21.12 -1.71
C ALA A 38 -15.53 20.04 -2.44
N THR A 39 -14.92 19.33 -3.38
CA THR A 39 -15.54 18.19 -4.08
C THR A 39 -15.83 17.06 -3.09
N ALA A 40 -14.87 16.69 -2.24
CA ALA A 40 -15.04 15.68 -1.20
C ALA A 40 -16.22 16.03 -0.26
N ALA A 41 -16.30 17.26 0.21
CA ALA A 41 -17.39 17.74 1.06
C ALA A 41 -18.75 17.64 0.37
N SER A 42 -18.82 17.93 -0.94
CA SER A 42 -20.05 17.79 -1.72
C SER A 42 -20.54 16.34 -1.83
N LEU A 43 -19.63 15.38 -1.68
CA LEU A 43 -19.91 13.93 -1.66
C LEU A 43 -20.11 13.38 -0.24
N GLY A 44 -20.14 14.24 0.79
CA GLY A 44 -20.35 13.86 2.18
C GLY A 44 -19.10 13.34 2.90
N LEU A 45 -17.91 13.53 2.33
CA LEU A 45 -16.64 13.21 2.96
C LEU A 45 -16.18 14.37 3.84
N THR A 46 -15.37 14.11 4.86
CA THR A 46 -14.86 15.14 5.78
C THR A 46 -13.77 16.02 5.14
N ALA A 47 -13.00 15.48 4.23
CA ALA A 47 -11.96 16.15 3.44
C ALA A 47 -11.55 15.29 2.25
N GLY A 48 -10.76 15.83 1.33
CA GLY A 48 -10.19 15.11 0.21
C GLY A 48 -9.24 14.00 0.68
N PRO A 49 -9.44 12.73 0.26
CA PRO A 49 -8.54 11.65 0.63
C PRO A 49 -7.16 11.84 -0.02
N ILE A 50 -6.13 11.42 0.70
CA ILE A 50 -4.77 11.30 0.15
C ILE A 50 -4.75 10.18 -0.90
N GLU A 51 -4.07 10.41 -2.01
CA GLU A 51 -4.02 9.47 -3.14
C GLU A 51 -3.31 8.17 -2.80
N GLY A 52 -3.77 7.09 -3.42
CA GLY A 52 -3.19 5.75 -3.28
C GLY A 52 -1.67 5.68 -3.52
N PRO A 53 -1.12 6.29 -4.59
CA PRO A 53 0.33 6.29 -4.84
C PRO A 53 1.17 6.87 -3.70
N THR A 54 0.66 7.88 -2.99
CA THR A 54 1.33 8.45 -1.82
C THR A 54 1.50 7.41 -0.71
N HIS A 55 0.55 6.50 -0.54
CA HIS A 55 0.66 5.41 0.44
C HIS A 55 1.66 4.34 0.00
N PHE A 56 1.75 4.02 -1.30
CA PHE A 56 2.75 3.07 -1.81
C PHE A 56 4.17 3.58 -1.61
N SER A 57 4.41 4.87 -1.83
CA SER A 57 5.74 5.47 -1.68
C SER A 57 6.32 5.32 -0.26
N GLN A 58 5.49 5.14 0.75
CA GLN A 58 5.95 4.87 2.11
C GLN A 58 6.53 3.46 2.29
N MET A 59 6.18 2.51 1.42
CA MET A 59 6.71 1.15 1.44
C MET A 59 8.09 1.07 0.77
N ASP A 60 8.37 1.92 -0.22
CA ASP A 60 9.58 1.85 -1.04
C ASP A 60 10.89 1.80 -0.23
N PRO A 61 11.14 2.67 0.76
CA PRO A 61 12.38 2.61 1.54
C PRO A 61 12.51 1.32 2.34
N LEU A 62 11.41 0.72 2.79
CA LEU A 62 11.43 -0.53 3.54
C LEU A 62 11.68 -1.72 2.60
N LEU A 63 11.08 -1.71 1.41
CA LEU A 63 11.25 -2.74 0.39
C LEU A 63 12.64 -2.68 -0.22
N ALA A 64 13.18 -1.48 -0.44
CA ALA A 64 14.55 -1.28 -0.88
C ALA A 64 15.56 -1.74 0.19
N ALA A 65 15.27 -1.62 1.48
CA ALA A 65 16.12 -2.16 2.54
C ALA A 65 16.20 -3.69 2.51
N ILE A 66 15.16 -4.38 2.03
CA ILE A 66 15.12 -5.85 1.90
C ILE A 66 15.77 -6.30 0.59
N TRP A 67 15.41 -5.68 -0.53
CA TRP A 67 15.72 -6.17 -1.87
C TRP A 67 16.70 -5.29 -2.68
N GLY A 68 17.14 -4.17 -2.09
CA GLY A 68 18.02 -3.21 -2.76
C GLY A 68 17.38 -2.57 -3.98
N ASP A 69 18.22 -2.10 -4.90
CA ASP A 69 17.78 -1.44 -6.15
C ASP A 69 16.95 -2.33 -7.06
N ARG A 70 17.01 -3.66 -6.87
CA ARG A 70 16.18 -4.59 -7.61
C ARG A 70 14.67 -4.38 -7.37
N TRP A 71 14.31 -3.83 -6.21
CA TRP A 71 12.92 -3.46 -5.93
C TRP A 71 12.33 -2.57 -7.03
N PHE A 72 13.04 -1.54 -7.45
CA PHE A 72 12.55 -0.57 -8.44
C PHE A 72 12.46 -1.11 -9.87
N SER A 73 13.12 -2.21 -10.17
CA SER A 73 13.11 -2.82 -11.52
C SER A 73 12.29 -4.10 -11.62
N HIS A 74 12.08 -4.81 -10.53
CA HIS A 74 11.45 -6.13 -10.51
C HIS A 74 10.40 -6.28 -9.39
N GLY A 75 10.10 -5.21 -8.66
CA GLY A 75 9.09 -5.22 -7.60
C GLY A 75 7.66 -5.19 -8.13
N CYS A 76 6.75 -5.78 -7.38
CA CYS A 76 5.32 -5.70 -7.60
C CYS A 76 4.60 -5.52 -6.27
N VAL A 77 3.62 -4.62 -6.23
CA VAL A 77 2.73 -4.41 -5.09
C VAL A 77 1.32 -4.82 -5.46
N SER A 78 0.70 -5.57 -4.57
CA SER A 78 -0.73 -5.88 -4.60
C SER A 78 -1.34 -5.46 -3.27
N SER A 79 -2.20 -4.47 -3.28
CA SER A 79 -2.73 -3.89 -2.04
C SER A 79 -4.24 -3.68 -2.08
N HIS A 80 -4.81 -3.58 -0.90
CA HIS A 80 -6.20 -3.27 -0.66
C HIS A 80 -6.31 -2.13 0.36
N PHE A 81 -6.91 -1.03 -0.06
CA PHE A 81 -7.22 0.10 0.80
C PHE A 81 -8.44 -0.23 1.67
N GLN A 82 -8.36 0.10 2.95
CA GLN A 82 -9.36 -0.20 3.96
C GLN A 82 -10.00 1.08 4.51
N THR A 83 -9.19 2.09 4.81
CA THR A 83 -9.66 3.35 5.38
C THR A 83 -8.99 4.51 4.67
N MET A 84 -9.77 5.54 4.37
CA MET A 84 -9.23 6.79 3.82
C MET A 84 -8.33 7.50 4.83
N VAL A 85 -7.32 8.18 4.30
CA VAL A 85 -6.46 9.10 5.04
C VAL A 85 -6.69 10.49 4.47
N VAL A 86 -6.86 11.46 5.33
CA VAL A 86 -7.02 12.88 4.96
C VAL A 86 -5.83 13.70 5.45
N GLY A 87 -5.72 14.93 4.97
CA GLY A 87 -4.63 15.83 5.37
C GLY A 87 -4.55 15.99 6.89
N GLY A 88 -3.32 15.96 7.43
CA GLY A 88 -3.04 16.09 8.87
C GLY A 88 -3.04 14.77 9.65
N GLU A 89 -3.54 13.68 9.10
CA GLU A 89 -3.44 12.37 9.73
C GLU A 89 -2.05 11.77 9.55
N GLU A 90 -1.62 10.95 10.51
CA GLU A 90 -0.33 10.27 10.46
C GLU A 90 -0.50 8.78 10.17
N VAL A 91 0.37 8.26 9.30
CA VAL A 91 0.37 6.87 8.85
C VAL A 91 1.75 6.26 9.01
N ARG A 92 1.80 4.99 9.38
CA ARG A 92 3.02 4.19 9.45
C ARG A 92 2.93 3.00 8.51
N ALA A 93 3.92 2.84 7.65
CA ALA A 93 4.13 1.65 6.84
C ALA A 93 4.87 0.56 7.64
N THR A 94 4.47 -0.68 7.45
CA THR A 94 5.09 -1.85 8.08
C THR A 94 5.22 -2.99 7.07
N ILE A 95 6.34 -3.71 7.11
CA ILE A 95 6.60 -4.88 6.29
C ILE A 95 6.91 -6.05 7.20
N SER A 96 6.25 -7.19 6.96
CA SER A 96 6.53 -8.45 7.66
C SER A 96 6.98 -9.51 6.67
N SER A 97 8.08 -10.18 6.99
CA SER A 97 8.69 -11.23 6.18
C SER A 97 8.83 -12.52 6.97
N THR A 98 8.71 -13.65 6.27
CA THR A 98 8.98 -14.98 6.84
C THR A 98 10.47 -15.28 6.97
N GLY A 99 11.33 -14.46 6.33
CA GLY A 99 12.78 -14.58 6.38
C GLY A 99 13.46 -13.75 5.32
N PRO A 100 14.80 -13.58 5.39
CA PRO A 100 15.56 -12.73 4.48
C PRO A 100 15.59 -13.24 3.02
N ALA A 101 15.31 -14.53 2.79
CA ALA A 101 15.22 -15.11 1.45
C ALA A 101 13.81 -15.03 0.84
N ALA A 102 12.83 -14.48 1.55
CA ALA A 102 11.47 -14.40 1.08
C ALA A 102 11.36 -13.52 -0.18
N ARG A 103 10.66 -14.04 -1.19
CA ARG A 103 10.35 -13.31 -2.43
C ARG A 103 9.00 -12.59 -2.37
N THR A 104 8.25 -12.79 -1.31
CA THR A 104 7.00 -12.11 -1.01
C THR A 104 7.01 -11.71 0.45
N VAL A 105 6.58 -10.50 0.72
CA VAL A 105 6.41 -9.96 2.06
C VAL A 105 5.00 -9.40 2.22
N ARG A 106 4.48 -9.41 3.43
CA ARG A 106 3.25 -8.69 3.77
C ARG A 106 3.58 -7.21 3.95
N ILE A 107 2.69 -6.37 3.43
CA ILE A 107 2.73 -4.92 3.64
C ILE A 107 1.46 -4.47 4.34
N ASP A 108 1.58 -3.59 5.31
CA ASP A 108 0.48 -2.96 6.01
C ASP A 108 0.77 -1.47 6.22
N ALA A 109 -0.28 -0.65 6.25
CA ALA A 109 -0.21 0.72 6.71
C ALA A 109 -1.31 0.97 7.73
N THR A 110 -0.98 1.66 8.81
CA THR A 110 -1.91 2.00 9.89
C THR A 110 -1.80 3.47 10.26
N LYS A 111 -2.91 4.08 10.67
CA LYS A 111 -2.89 5.40 11.32
C LYS A 111 -2.20 5.33 12.68
N ALA A 112 -1.89 6.48 13.27
CA ALA A 112 -1.25 6.59 14.59
C ALA A 112 -2.05 5.89 15.70
N ASP A 113 -3.37 5.83 15.58
CA ASP A 113 -4.29 5.15 16.51
C ASP A 113 -4.45 3.65 16.25
N GLY A 114 -3.73 3.10 15.26
CA GLY A 114 -3.80 1.69 14.87
C GLY A 114 -4.89 1.38 13.83
N THR A 115 -5.68 2.35 13.38
CA THR A 115 -6.69 2.14 12.33
C THR A 115 -6.02 1.65 11.05
N PRO A 116 -6.44 0.50 10.46
CA PRO A 116 -5.85 -0.02 9.24
C PRO A 116 -6.21 0.86 8.03
N VAL A 117 -5.18 1.23 7.27
CA VAL A 117 -5.29 2.06 6.06
C VAL A 117 -5.20 1.19 4.80
N LEU A 118 -4.23 0.29 4.79
CA LEU A 118 -3.92 -0.55 3.64
C LEU A 118 -3.32 -1.87 4.13
N THR A 119 -3.61 -2.95 3.42
CA THR A 119 -2.97 -4.24 3.59
C THR A 119 -2.66 -4.85 2.22
N GLY A 120 -1.67 -5.74 2.14
CA GLY A 120 -1.33 -6.40 0.89
C GLY A 120 -0.05 -7.20 0.93
N THR A 121 0.51 -7.40 -0.25
CA THR A 121 1.79 -8.08 -0.46
C THR A 121 2.67 -7.26 -1.39
N ALA A 122 3.97 -7.31 -1.16
CA ALA A 122 4.98 -6.93 -2.13
C ALA A 122 5.79 -8.17 -2.50
N SER A 123 6.16 -8.29 -3.76
CA SER A 123 6.90 -9.45 -4.27
C SER A 123 8.01 -9.05 -5.23
N MET A 124 9.01 -9.94 -5.34
CA MET A 124 10.16 -9.76 -6.22
C MET A 124 10.07 -10.69 -7.42
N GLY A 125 10.08 -10.08 -8.63
CA GLY A 125 10.09 -10.79 -9.92
C GLY A 125 11.45 -11.36 -10.34
N PRO A 126 11.53 -11.85 -11.60
CA PRO A 126 10.53 -11.79 -12.67
C PRO A 126 9.31 -12.69 -12.48
N ASP A 127 9.48 -13.88 -11.87
CA ASP A 127 8.37 -14.83 -11.63
C ASP A 127 7.78 -14.53 -10.25
N HIS A 128 6.78 -13.65 -10.22
CA HIS A 128 6.14 -13.25 -8.96
C HIS A 128 5.36 -14.42 -8.35
N PRO A 129 5.55 -14.70 -7.04
CA PRO A 129 4.67 -15.60 -6.31
C PRO A 129 3.24 -15.09 -6.26
N GLU A 130 2.32 -15.92 -5.80
CA GLU A 130 0.92 -15.52 -5.62
C GLU A 130 0.83 -14.27 -4.72
N THR A 131 0.06 -13.29 -5.19
CA THR A 131 -0.15 -12.01 -4.52
C THR A 131 -1.50 -11.97 -3.80
N GLU A 132 -1.71 -10.97 -2.94
CA GLU A 132 -3.00 -10.71 -2.28
C GLU A 132 -4.17 -10.63 -3.27
N LEU A 133 -3.94 -10.16 -4.49
CA LEU A 133 -4.96 -10.02 -5.52
C LEU A 133 -5.50 -11.38 -6.00
N GLY A 134 -4.65 -12.40 -6.14
CA GLY A 134 -5.03 -13.71 -6.66
C GLY A 134 -6.21 -14.34 -5.93
N PRO A 135 -6.12 -14.58 -4.60
CA PRO A 135 -7.23 -15.10 -3.81
C PRO A 135 -8.48 -14.21 -3.81
N ARG A 136 -8.34 -12.89 -3.91
CA ARG A 136 -9.48 -11.96 -4.00
C ARG A 136 -10.23 -12.13 -5.31
N LEU A 137 -9.51 -12.20 -6.44
CA LEU A 137 -10.10 -12.44 -7.76
C LEU A 137 -10.80 -13.80 -7.83
N ALA A 138 -10.22 -14.84 -7.24
CA ALA A 138 -10.82 -16.16 -7.20
C ALA A 138 -12.17 -16.15 -6.45
N ARG A 139 -12.25 -15.45 -5.32
CA ARG A 139 -13.51 -15.28 -4.57
C ARG A 139 -14.53 -14.43 -5.34
N ALA A 140 -14.12 -13.35 -5.97
CA ALA A 140 -15.01 -12.47 -6.72
C ALA A 140 -15.67 -13.16 -7.93
N ARG A 141 -14.95 -14.08 -8.59
CA ARG A 141 -15.47 -14.87 -9.71
C ARG A 141 -16.57 -15.87 -9.31
N GLY A 142 -16.62 -16.26 -8.03
CA GLY A 142 -17.65 -17.13 -7.48
C GLY A 142 -18.97 -16.42 -7.11
N SER A 143 -18.99 -15.11 -7.12
CA SER A 143 -20.16 -14.31 -6.79
C SER A 143 -20.54 -13.45 -8.01
N PRO A 144 -21.65 -13.74 -8.71
CA PRO A 144 -22.12 -12.87 -9.79
C PRO A 144 -22.37 -11.47 -9.21
N PRO A 145 -22.04 -10.39 -9.96
CA PRO A 145 -22.31 -9.04 -9.50
C PRO A 145 -23.83 -8.85 -9.33
N GLU A 146 -24.24 -8.39 -8.15
CA GLU A 146 -25.60 -7.88 -7.98
C GLU A 146 -25.76 -6.71 -8.97
N ARG A 147 -26.75 -6.82 -9.84
CA ARG A 147 -27.12 -5.70 -10.71
C ARG A 147 -27.81 -4.68 -9.83
N LEU A 148 -27.17 -3.54 -9.66
CA LEU A 148 -27.78 -2.31 -9.17
C LEU A 148 -28.79 -1.79 -10.19
#